data_a9f42af1c4272255ee7931fcd0a74d20
#
_entry.id   a9f42af1c4272255ee7931fcd0a74d20
#
_cell.length_a   1.000
_cell.length_b   1.000
_cell.length_c   1.000
_cell.angle_alpha   90.00
_cell.angle_beta   90.00
_cell.angle_gamma   90.00
#
_symmetry.space_group_name_H-M   'P 1'
#
loop_
_entity.id
_entity.type
_entity.pdbx_description
1 polymer ?
#
loop_
_entity_poly.entity_id
_entity_poly.type
_entity_poly.pdbx_seq_one_letter_code
_entity_poly.pdbx_strand_id
1 'polypeptide(L)'
;LTNQHGGILNDPVMLRLDTNHFWISLADSDVLFWAQGVAVNAGYDVTITEPDVSPLQLQGPQSGKIMQALFGPEIADLKYYYCCALKLDGIDLIVSRTGWSSELGYELFLRDHKDGDRLYETIMQAGQPFGLRPGHTSTIRRIEGGMLSYHADMDINTNPFELGLDRFIDLYMDADFVGKDALRQIKSAGVKRRQIGVVIDGPPLAQPNTRFWPLSIAGQSIGKVTSAVYSPRLKKNIALAMVDSAHAALGTEFSVSAAQGDRIAVAVEKPFYDPKKLIAKNETAA
;
A
#
# COMPACT_ATOMS: atom_id res chain seq x y z
N LEU A 1 -0.35 -11.26 -4.22
CA LEU A 1 -1.05 -12.38 -4.85
C LEU A 1 -1.04 -12.21 -6.36
N THR A 2 -0.85 -13.30 -7.10
CA THR A 2 -0.79 -13.29 -8.58
C THR A 2 -1.68 -14.37 -9.18
N ASN A 3 -2.18 -14.13 -10.40
CA ASN A 3 -2.87 -15.13 -11.18
C ASN A 3 -1.87 -16.03 -11.96
N GLN A 4 -2.37 -17.02 -12.68
CA GLN A 4 -1.56 -17.97 -13.47
C GLN A 4 -0.72 -17.32 -14.58
N HIS A 5 -1.00 -16.08 -14.97
CA HIS A 5 -0.26 -15.31 -15.96
C HIS A 5 0.75 -14.32 -15.35
N GLY A 6 0.89 -14.31 -14.01
CA GLY A 6 1.76 -13.41 -13.28
C GLY A 6 1.16 -12.00 -13.05
N GLY A 7 -0.10 -11.79 -13.40
CA GLY A 7 -0.82 -10.54 -13.12
C GLY A 7 -1.22 -10.43 -11.65
N ILE A 8 -1.20 -9.21 -11.11
CA ILE A 8 -1.48 -8.95 -9.69
C ILE A 8 -2.98 -9.02 -9.42
N LEU A 9 -3.38 -9.88 -8.50
CA LEU A 9 -4.74 -9.93 -7.96
C LEU A 9 -4.95 -8.92 -6.86
N ASN A 10 -3.97 -8.74 -6.00
CA ASN A 10 -3.89 -7.75 -4.94
C ASN A 10 -2.52 -7.80 -4.24
N ASP A 11 -2.20 -6.81 -3.43
CA ASP A 11 -1.00 -6.70 -2.59
C ASP A 11 -1.32 -6.67 -1.08
N PRO A 12 -1.97 -7.72 -0.54
CA PRO A 12 -2.44 -7.75 0.84
C PRO A 12 -1.31 -7.73 1.86
N VAL A 13 -1.64 -7.31 3.08
CA VAL A 13 -0.85 -7.61 4.26
C VAL A 13 -1.30 -8.96 4.82
N MET A 14 -0.35 -9.88 5.01
CA MET A 14 -0.61 -11.14 5.68
C MET A 14 -0.21 -11.06 7.15
N LEU A 15 -1.16 -11.31 8.03
CA LEU A 15 -0.95 -11.39 9.48
C LEU A 15 -0.92 -12.86 9.89
N ARG A 16 0.18 -13.30 10.48
CA ARG A 16 0.26 -14.63 11.06
C ARG A 16 -0.14 -14.55 12.52
N LEU A 17 -1.32 -15.05 12.83
CA LEU A 17 -1.89 -15.03 14.18
C LEU A 17 -1.40 -16.21 15.05
N ASP A 18 -1.13 -17.36 14.40
CA ASP A 18 -0.62 -18.56 15.03
C ASP A 18 0.12 -19.42 14.00
N THR A 19 0.61 -20.58 14.38
CA THR A 19 1.36 -21.52 13.51
C THR A 19 0.59 -21.84 12.23
N ASN A 20 -0.72 -22.06 12.33
CA ASN A 20 -1.60 -22.46 11.22
C ASN A 20 -2.79 -21.51 11.02
N HIS A 21 -2.72 -20.29 11.57
CA HIS A 21 -3.78 -19.31 11.44
C HIS A 21 -3.27 -17.99 10.87
N PHE A 22 -3.81 -17.61 9.73
CA PHE A 22 -3.39 -16.42 8.99
C PHE A 22 -4.60 -15.57 8.60
N TRP A 23 -4.43 -14.27 8.63
CA TRP A 23 -5.35 -13.32 8.01
C TRP A 23 -4.68 -12.67 6.80
N ILE A 24 -5.46 -12.46 5.76
CA ILE A 24 -5.07 -11.72 4.56
C ILE A 24 -5.92 -10.46 4.52
N SER A 25 -5.32 -9.33 4.92
CA SER A 25 -5.98 -8.02 4.91
C SER A 25 -5.73 -7.34 3.57
N LEU A 26 -6.79 -7.07 2.85
CA LEU A 26 -6.74 -6.46 1.50
C LEU A 26 -7.88 -5.47 1.31
N ALA A 27 -7.75 -4.62 0.31
CA ALA A 27 -8.78 -3.69 -0.13
C ALA A 27 -9.01 -3.82 -1.64
N ASP A 28 -10.16 -3.33 -2.10
CA ASP A 28 -10.49 -3.13 -3.52
C ASP A 28 -10.53 -4.38 -4.40
N SER A 29 -10.49 -5.58 -3.83
CA SER A 29 -10.73 -6.82 -4.59
C SER A 29 -11.25 -7.95 -3.70
N ASP A 30 -12.06 -8.82 -4.27
CA ASP A 30 -12.54 -10.04 -3.63
C ASP A 30 -11.69 -11.23 -4.09
N VAL A 31 -10.87 -11.75 -3.17
CA VAL A 31 -10.02 -12.93 -3.42
C VAL A 31 -10.50 -14.18 -2.67
N LEU A 32 -11.60 -14.10 -1.91
CA LEU A 32 -12.10 -15.22 -1.10
C LEU A 32 -12.35 -16.46 -1.96
N PHE A 33 -13.20 -16.33 -2.97
CA PHE A 33 -13.55 -17.47 -3.85
C PHE A 33 -12.35 -17.93 -4.70
N TRP A 34 -11.47 -17.01 -5.10
CA TRP A 34 -10.24 -17.40 -5.77
C TRP A 34 -9.35 -18.26 -4.89
N ALA A 35 -9.13 -17.85 -3.63
CA ALA A 35 -8.31 -18.59 -2.66
C ALA A 35 -8.92 -19.96 -2.34
N GLN A 36 -10.25 -20.02 -2.12
CA GLN A 36 -10.97 -21.28 -1.93
C GLN A 36 -10.81 -22.21 -3.14
N GLY A 37 -10.99 -21.68 -4.38
CA GLY A 37 -10.82 -22.46 -5.60
C GLY A 37 -9.41 -22.99 -5.78
N VAL A 38 -8.38 -22.20 -5.47
CA VAL A 38 -6.98 -22.64 -5.49
C VAL A 38 -6.74 -23.76 -4.46
N ALA A 39 -7.23 -23.59 -3.23
CA ALA A 39 -7.05 -24.56 -2.16
C ALA A 39 -7.70 -25.92 -2.48
N VAL A 40 -8.94 -25.90 -2.95
CA VAL A 40 -9.67 -27.12 -3.37
C VAL A 40 -8.96 -27.82 -4.52
N ASN A 41 -8.54 -27.08 -5.54
CA ASN A 41 -7.86 -27.65 -6.69
C ASN A 41 -6.47 -28.24 -6.34
N ALA A 42 -5.79 -27.65 -5.37
CA ALA A 42 -4.50 -28.14 -4.88
C ALA A 42 -4.62 -29.26 -3.83
N GLY A 43 -5.83 -29.56 -3.34
CA GLY A 43 -6.06 -30.57 -2.32
C GLY A 43 -5.55 -30.21 -0.94
N TYR A 44 -5.46 -28.91 -0.61
CA TYR A 44 -5.01 -28.45 0.70
C TYR A 44 -6.10 -28.66 1.77
N ASP A 45 -5.69 -29.17 2.92
CA ASP A 45 -6.54 -29.23 4.13
C ASP A 45 -6.52 -27.88 4.84
N VAL A 46 -7.35 -26.98 4.36
CA VAL A 46 -7.44 -25.60 4.86
C VAL A 46 -8.88 -25.08 4.79
N THR A 47 -9.30 -24.34 5.81
CA THR A 47 -10.56 -23.61 5.84
C THR A 47 -10.31 -22.13 5.55
N ILE A 48 -10.94 -21.58 4.52
CA ILE A 48 -10.81 -20.18 4.12
C ILE A 48 -12.19 -19.53 4.25
N THR A 49 -12.27 -18.50 5.10
CA THR A 49 -13.51 -17.77 5.40
C THR A 49 -13.25 -16.28 5.50
N GLU A 50 -14.30 -15.49 5.35
CA GLU A 50 -14.30 -14.08 5.70
C GLU A 50 -14.79 -13.93 7.15
N PRO A 51 -13.95 -13.48 8.10
CA PRO A 51 -14.34 -13.32 9.49
C PRO A 51 -15.08 -11.99 9.71
N ASP A 52 -15.84 -11.91 10.83
CA ASP A 52 -16.35 -10.62 11.33
C ASP A 52 -15.20 -9.82 11.94
N VAL A 53 -14.53 -9.02 11.10
CA VAL A 53 -13.40 -8.19 11.48
C VAL A 53 -13.50 -6.83 10.83
N SER A 54 -13.40 -5.79 11.66
CA SER A 54 -13.41 -4.40 11.21
C SER A 54 -12.07 -3.72 11.49
N PRO A 55 -11.28 -3.36 10.47
CA PRO A 55 -10.01 -2.66 10.67
C PRO A 55 -10.23 -1.18 10.96
N LEU A 56 -9.51 -0.66 11.97
CA LEU A 56 -9.39 0.76 12.27
C LEU A 56 -7.92 1.15 12.23
N GLN A 57 -7.60 2.23 11.51
CA GLN A 57 -6.23 2.71 11.40
C GLN A 57 -5.98 3.90 12.33
N LEU A 58 -4.96 3.80 13.17
CA LEU A 58 -4.41 4.90 13.97
C LEU A 58 -3.04 5.29 13.40
N GLN A 59 -2.97 6.41 12.68
CA GLN A 59 -1.80 6.79 11.91
C GLN A 59 -1.32 8.20 12.27
N GLY A 60 -0.01 8.41 12.24
CA GLY A 60 0.61 9.71 12.45
C GLY A 60 1.64 9.72 13.58
N PRO A 61 2.37 10.85 13.76
CA PRO A 61 3.55 10.92 14.61
C PRO A 61 3.27 10.71 16.12
N GLN A 62 2.02 10.86 16.55
CA GLN A 62 1.63 10.66 17.94
C GLN A 62 0.96 9.29 18.18
N SER A 63 0.79 8.46 17.13
CA SER A 63 0.11 7.18 17.25
C SER A 63 0.74 6.25 18.29
N GLY A 64 2.07 6.22 18.38
CA GLY A 64 2.77 5.43 19.39
C GLY A 64 2.45 5.83 20.83
N LYS A 65 2.31 7.14 21.10
CA LYS A 65 1.94 7.62 22.44
C LYS A 65 0.49 7.28 22.79
N ILE A 66 -0.41 7.37 21.81
CA ILE A 66 -1.80 6.98 21.99
C ILE A 66 -1.90 5.48 22.28
N MET A 67 -1.17 4.66 21.52
CA MET A 67 -1.13 3.21 21.77
C MET A 67 -0.58 2.88 23.15
N GLN A 68 0.46 3.57 23.61
CA GLN A 68 0.99 3.40 24.98
C GLN A 68 -0.03 3.81 26.04
N ALA A 69 -0.81 4.87 25.81
CA ALA A 69 -1.89 5.26 26.72
C ALA A 69 -3.02 4.22 26.80
N LEU A 70 -3.28 3.50 25.70
CA LEU A 70 -4.34 2.48 25.63
C LEU A 70 -3.88 1.11 26.15
N PHE A 71 -2.67 0.68 25.84
CA PHE A 71 -2.19 -0.68 26.04
C PHE A 71 -0.97 -0.82 26.97
N GLY A 72 -0.45 0.30 27.50
CA GLY A 72 0.78 0.28 28.28
C GLY A 72 2.04 0.44 27.43
N PRO A 73 3.21 0.62 28.10
CA PRO A 73 4.47 0.90 27.42
C PRO A 73 4.98 -0.22 26.52
N GLU A 74 4.61 -1.46 26.78
CA GLU A 74 5.06 -2.67 26.06
C GLU A 74 4.64 -2.68 24.60
N ILE A 75 3.59 -1.94 24.22
CA ILE A 75 3.16 -1.83 22.82
C ILE A 75 4.22 -1.17 21.93
N ALA A 76 5.15 -0.42 22.51
CA ALA A 76 6.27 0.18 21.80
C ALA A 76 7.24 -0.87 21.21
N ASP A 77 7.29 -2.07 21.81
CA ASP A 77 8.15 -3.17 21.36
C ASP A 77 7.59 -3.91 20.13
N LEU A 78 6.33 -3.64 19.76
CA LEU A 78 5.73 -4.22 18.56
C LEU A 78 6.46 -3.70 17.31
N LYS A 79 7.18 -4.58 16.64
CA LYS A 79 8.02 -4.25 15.49
C LYS A 79 7.18 -3.95 14.24
N TYR A 80 7.73 -3.16 13.34
CA TYR A 80 7.12 -2.85 12.05
C TYR A 80 6.82 -4.15 11.26
N TYR A 81 5.62 -4.30 10.75
CA TYR A 81 5.04 -5.50 10.13
C TYR A 81 4.84 -6.71 11.06
N TYR A 82 4.82 -6.51 12.38
CA TYR A 82 4.41 -7.54 13.34
C TYR A 82 3.01 -7.25 13.86
N CYS A 83 2.36 -8.29 14.37
CA CYS A 83 1.04 -8.20 15.00
C CYS A 83 1.01 -9.00 16.31
N CYS A 84 0.07 -8.63 17.17
CA CYS A 84 -0.22 -9.34 18.41
C CYS A 84 -1.71 -9.27 18.76
N ALA A 85 -2.17 -10.23 19.55
CA ALA A 85 -3.52 -10.20 20.12
C ALA A 85 -3.49 -9.38 21.42
N LEU A 86 -4.42 -8.43 21.57
CA LEU A 86 -4.56 -7.58 22.74
C LEU A 86 -6.02 -7.48 23.16
N LYS A 87 -6.25 -7.03 24.39
CA LYS A 87 -7.56 -6.64 24.90
C LYS A 87 -7.55 -5.18 25.35
N LEU A 88 -8.58 -4.45 24.96
CA LEU A 88 -8.83 -3.09 25.43
C LEU A 88 -10.21 -3.06 26.10
N ASP A 89 -10.25 -2.87 27.42
CA ASP A 89 -11.50 -2.84 28.21
C ASP A 89 -12.45 -4.02 27.89
N GLY A 90 -11.87 -5.21 27.72
CA GLY A 90 -12.60 -6.43 27.38
C GLY A 90 -12.87 -6.65 25.89
N ILE A 91 -12.53 -5.68 25.02
CA ILE A 91 -12.63 -5.80 23.55
C ILE A 91 -11.45 -6.61 23.04
N ASP A 92 -11.73 -7.69 22.32
CA ASP A 92 -10.70 -8.51 21.66
C ASP A 92 -10.23 -7.88 20.35
N LEU A 93 -8.93 -7.68 20.23
CA LEU A 93 -8.29 -7.02 19.08
C LEU A 93 -7.10 -7.85 18.57
N ILE A 94 -6.86 -7.78 17.27
CA ILE A 94 -5.52 -7.99 16.73
C ILE A 94 -4.96 -6.60 16.40
N VAL A 95 -3.78 -6.31 16.88
CA VAL A 95 -3.09 -5.05 16.60
C VAL A 95 -1.88 -5.34 15.74
N SER A 96 -1.75 -4.67 14.61
CA SER A 96 -0.56 -4.74 13.78
C SER A 96 0.15 -3.39 13.69
N ARG A 97 1.46 -3.45 13.52
CA ARG A 97 2.30 -2.28 13.28
C ARG A 97 2.45 -2.03 11.78
N THR A 98 1.32 -1.76 11.15
CA THR A 98 1.13 -1.54 9.72
C THR A 98 0.31 -0.29 9.45
N GLY A 99 0.16 0.08 8.18
CA GLY A 99 -0.66 1.18 7.72
C GLY A 99 -0.37 1.56 6.30
N TRP A 100 -1.28 2.32 5.71
CA TRP A 100 -1.18 2.78 4.31
C TRP A 100 -0.98 4.31 4.21
N SER A 101 -0.13 4.84 5.06
CA SER A 101 0.09 6.29 5.21
C SER A 101 1.56 6.72 5.12
N SER A 102 2.51 5.79 5.14
CA SER A 102 3.95 6.07 5.31
C SER A 102 4.29 6.87 6.57
N GLU A 103 3.41 6.88 7.55
CA GLU A 103 3.64 7.44 8.87
C GLU A 103 3.82 6.32 9.91
N LEU A 104 4.23 6.69 11.11
CA LEU A 104 4.12 5.80 12.26
C LEU A 104 2.66 5.44 12.45
N GLY A 105 2.34 4.15 12.57
CA GLY A 105 0.95 3.76 12.66
C GLY A 105 0.72 2.34 13.08
N TYR A 106 -0.54 2.10 13.41
CA TYR A 106 -1.07 0.81 13.83
C TYR A 106 -2.41 0.59 13.15
N GLU A 107 -2.73 -0.68 12.91
CA GLU A 107 -4.06 -1.13 12.51
C GLU A 107 -4.63 -2.00 13.61
N LEU A 108 -5.82 -1.65 14.07
CA LEU A 108 -6.55 -2.34 15.12
C LEU A 108 -7.71 -3.09 14.45
N PHE A 109 -7.63 -4.40 14.45
CA PHE A 109 -8.63 -5.28 13.85
C PHE A 109 -9.62 -5.70 14.93
N LEU A 110 -10.78 -5.07 14.94
CA LEU A 110 -11.88 -5.40 15.84
C LEU A 110 -12.48 -6.75 15.44
N ARG A 111 -12.65 -7.65 16.41
CA ARG A 111 -13.11 -9.03 16.19
C ARG A 111 -14.60 -9.25 16.41
N ASP A 112 -15.34 -8.26 16.91
CA ASP A 112 -16.79 -8.27 17.03
C ASP A 112 -17.31 -6.86 16.75
N HIS A 113 -18.03 -6.69 15.65
CA HIS A 113 -18.54 -5.39 15.20
C HIS A 113 -19.38 -4.64 16.24
N LYS A 114 -19.98 -5.37 17.21
CA LYS A 114 -20.78 -4.77 18.30
C LYS A 114 -20.01 -3.81 19.18
N ASP A 115 -18.69 -3.97 19.25
CA ASP A 115 -17.80 -3.13 20.03
C ASP A 115 -17.24 -1.92 19.25
N GLY A 116 -17.70 -1.69 18.01
CA GLY A 116 -17.16 -0.67 17.13
C GLY A 116 -17.21 0.74 17.70
N ASP A 117 -18.38 1.17 18.15
CA ASP A 117 -18.56 2.53 18.72
C ASP A 117 -17.72 2.67 20.00
N ARG A 118 -17.75 1.68 20.90
CA ARG A 118 -16.98 1.69 22.14
C ARG A 118 -15.48 1.77 21.87
N LEU A 119 -14.96 0.99 20.93
CA LEU A 119 -13.56 1.04 20.53
C LEU A 119 -13.18 2.42 19.98
N TYR A 120 -14.00 2.96 19.07
CA TYR A 120 -13.77 4.26 18.48
C TYR A 120 -13.74 5.37 19.54
N GLU A 121 -14.73 5.43 20.43
CA GLU A 121 -14.80 6.41 21.49
C GLU A 121 -13.62 6.32 22.46
N THR A 122 -13.22 5.09 22.86
CA THR A 122 -12.08 4.85 23.74
C THR A 122 -10.78 5.39 23.10
N ILE A 123 -10.56 5.11 21.82
CA ILE A 123 -9.38 5.60 21.10
C ILE A 123 -9.41 7.12 20.96
N MET A 124 -10.56 7.71 20.62
CA MET A 124 -10.71 9.16 20.48
C MET A 124 -10.47 9.88 21.81
N GLN A 125 -10.98 9.34 22.92
CA GLN A 125 -10.76 9.89 24.25
C GLN A 125 -9.27 9.84 24.65
N ALA A 126 -8.61 8.69 24.48
CA ALA A 126 -7.19 8.54 24.77
C ALA A 126 -6.31 9.40 23.86
N GLY A 127 -6.75 9.64 22.63
CA GLY A 127 -6.04 10.44 21.64
C GLY A 127 -6.22 11.95 21.78
N GLN A 128 -7.22 12.42 22.54
CA GLN A 128 -7.52 13.85 22.67
C GLN A 128 -6.31 14.70 23.14
N PRO A 129 -5.54 14.29 24.17
CA PRO A 129 -4.37 15.05 24.62
C PRO A 129 -3.24 15.12 23.58
N PHE A 130 -3.25 14.21 22.61
CA PHE A 130 -2.25 14.11 21.54
C PHE A 130 -2.73 14.73 20.22
N GLY A 131 -3.91 15.38 20.21
CA GLY A 131 -4.47 16.02 19.03
C GLY A 131 -5.03 15.06 17.98
N LEU A 132 -5.44 13.85 18.40
CA LEU A 132 -6.09 12.89 17.50
C LEU A 132 -7.36 13.49 16.90
N ARG A 133 -7.57 13.25 15.62
CA ARG A 133 -8.77 13.67 14.88
C ARG A 133 -9.25 12.54 13.98
N PRO A 134 -10.56 12.44 13.74
CA PRO A 134 -11.08 11.57 12.70
C PRO A 134 -10.45 11.91 11.35
N GLY A 135 -10.20 10.90 10.55
CA GLY A 135 -9.60 11.05 9.23
C GLY A 135 -10.06 9.94 8.29
N HIS A 136 -9.45 9.92 7.14
CA HIS A 136 -9.59 8.86 6.14
C HIS A 136 -8.23 8.55 5.53
N THR A 137 -8.14 7.51 4.72
CA THR A 137 -6.91 7.15 3.98
C THR A 137 -6.39 8.34 3.20
N SER A 138 -5.10 8.64 3.35
CA SER A 138 -4.50 9.82 2.77
C SER A 138 -3.83 9.54 1.43
N THR A 139 -4.48 9.93 0.33
CA THR A 139 -3.88 9.85 -1.02
C THR A 139 -2.54 10.58 -1.10
N ILE A 140 -2.40 11.73 -0.41
CA ILE A 140 -1.14 12.49 -0.39
C ILE A 140 -0.03 11.62 0.24
N ARG A 141 -0.27 11.06 1.42
CA ARG A 141 0.74 10.30 2.17
C ARG A 141 1.15 9.02 1.46
N ARG A 142 0.17 8.27 0.92
CA ARG A 142 0.48 7.05 0.19
C ARG A 142 1.35 7.31 -1.05
N ILE A 143 1.06 8.39 -1.81
CA ILE A 143 1.87 8.75 -3.00
C ILE A 143 3.25 9.26 -2.57
N GLU A 144 3.37 10.12 -1.54
CA GLU A 144 4.66 10.55 -0.98
C GLU A 144 5.54 9.33 -0.65
N GLY A 145 4.97 8.31 -0.03
CA GLY A 145 5.66 7.07 0.33
C GLY A 145 5.78 6.04 -0.79
N GLY A 146 5.34 6.35 -2.01
CA GLY A 146 5.37 5.45 -3.15
C GLY A 146 4.52 4.20 -2.99
N MET A 147 3.46 4.25 -2.15
CA MET A 147 2.55 3.14 -1.92
C MET A 147 1.50 3.08 -3.04
N LEU A 148 1.25 1.88 -3.51
CA LEU A 148 0.36 1.61 -4.63
C LEU A 148 -1.10 1.51 -4.17
N SER A 149 -2.01 1.72 -5.11
CA SER A 149 -3.44 1.48 -4.92
C SER A 149 -3.91 0.55 -6.04
N TYR A 150 -4.64 -0.50 -5.66
CA TYR A 150 -5.24 -1.42 -6.62
C TYR A 150 -6.26 -0.64 -7.48
N HIS A 151 -6.47 -1.02 -8.72
CA HIS A 151 -7.20 -0.31 -9.77
C HIS A 151 -6.62 1.04 -10.22
N ALA A 152 -5.94 1.79 -9.34
CA ALA A 152 -5.30 3.05 -9.74
C ALA A 152 -3.90 2.79 -10.34
N ASP A 153 -3.02 2.16 -9.59
CA ASP A 153 -1.60 2.02 -9.97
C ASP A 153 -1.27 0.61 -10.50
N MET A 154 -2.12 -0.36 -10.23
CA MET A 154 -1.98 -1.75 -10.64
C MET A 154 -3.34 -2.43 -10.81
N ASP A 155 -3.37 -3.47 -11.61
CA ASP A 155 -4.51 -4.33 -11.85
C ASP A 155 -4.05 -5.74 -12.28
N ILE A 156 -5.00 -6.59 -12.68
CA ILE A 156 -4.74 -7.96 -13.11
C ILE A 156 -3.83 -8.06 -14.37
N ASN A 157 -3.67 -6.96 -15.13
CA ASN A 157 -2.82 -6.89 -16.30
C ASN A 157 -1.43 -6.32 -15.99
N THR A 158 -1.14 -6.07 -14.72
CA THR A 158 0.13 -5.55 -14.23
C THR A 158 0.87 -6.64 -13.47
N ASN A 159 2.15 -6.84 -13.74
CA ASN A 159 2.96 -7.80 -13.00
C ASN A 159 3.87 -7.11 -11.95
N PRO A 160 4.35 -7.83 -10.93
CA PRO A 160 5.15 -7.25 -9.86
C PRO A 160 6.45 -6.57 -10.33
N PHE A 161 7.06 -7.05 -11.42
CA PHE A 161 8.31 -6.48 -11.93
C PHE A 161 8.10 -5.13 -12.62
N GLU A 162 6.94 -4.90 -13.23
CA GLU A 162 6.57 -3.57 -13.75
C GLU A 162 6.48 -2.52 -12.64
N LEU A 163 6.13 -2.94 -11.42
CA LEU A 163 5.92 -2.06 -10.26
C LEU A 163 7.16 -1.87 -9.38
N GLY A 164 8.24 -2.64 -9.64
CA GLY A 164 9.43 -2.65 -8.77
C GLY A 164 9.19 -3.38 -7.45
N LEU A 165 8.32 -4.39 -7.46
CA LEU A 165 8.02 -5.26 -6.31
C LEU A 165 8.86 -6.55 -6.32
N ASP A 166 9.97 -6.56 -7.06
CA ASP A 166 10.89 -7.71 -7.22
C ASP A 166 11.27 -8.35 -5.89
N ARG A 167 11.50 -7.52 -4.87
CA ARG A 167 11.92 -7.96 -3.53
C ARG A 167 10.92 -8.85 -2.81
N PHE A 168 9.66 -8.86 -3.24
CA PHE A 168 8.60 -9.69 -2.67
C PHE A 168 8.38 -10.99 -3.43
N ILE A 169 9.16 -11.23 -4.51
CA ILE A 169 9.01 -12.39 -5.37
C ILE A 169 10.26 -13.26 -5.28
N ASP A 170 10.15 -14.38 -4.59
CA ASP A 170 11.20 -15.41 -4.59
C ASP A 170 10.85 -16.52 -5.59
N LEU A 171 11.45 -16.44 -6.79
CA LEU A 171 11.27 -17.45 -7.83
C LEU A 171 12.07 -18.73 -7.59
N TYR A 172 12.96 -18.73 -6.62
CA TYR A 172 13.89 -19.83 -6.33
C TYR A 172 13.49 -20.65 -5.09
N MET A 173 12.48 -20.20 -4.35
CA MET A 173 11.94 -20.95 -3.23
C MET A 173 11.41 -22.32 -3.71
N ASP A 174 11.53 -23.36 -2.86
CA ASP A 174 11.08 -24.73 -3.19
C ASP A 174 9.55 -24.80 -3.34
N ALA A 175 8.81 -24.05 -2.51
CA ALA A 175 7.36 -24.01 -2.60
C ALA A 175 6.91 -23.45 -3.94
N ASP A 176 5.91 -24.09 -4.53
CA ASP A 176 5.23 -23.57 -5.70
C ASP A 176 4.16 -22.54 -5.33
N PHE A 177 3.83 -21.65 -6.25
CA PHE A 177 2.76 -20.68 -6.10
C PHE A 177 2.15 -20.30 -7.44
N VAL A 178 0.90 -19.84 -7.43
CA VAL A 178 0.19 -19.46 -8.64
C VAL A 178 0.92 -18.33 -9.38
N GLY A 179 1.25 -18.59 -10.65
CA GLY A 179 1.96 -17.63 -11.50
C GLY A 179 3.49 -17.71 -11.48
N LYS A 180 4.09 -18.61 -10.70
CA LYS A 180 5.58 -18.72 -10.56
C LYS A 180 6.27 -18.88 -11.91
N ASP A 181 5.80 -19.77 -12.77
CA ASP A 181 6.42 -20.00 -14.08
C ASP A 181 6.21 -18.82 -15.04
N ALA A 182 5.03 -18.21 -15.05
CA ALA A 182 4.79 -16.99 -15.81
C ALA A 182 5.72 -15.87 -15.37
N LEU A 183 5.90 -15.68 -14.06
CA LEU A 183 6.83 -14.67 -13.52
C LEU A 183 8.29 -14.96 -13.86
N ARG A 184 8.71 -16.23 -13.92
CA ARG A 184 10.05 -16.62 -14.42
C ARG A 184 10.25 -16.20 -15.87
N GLN A 185 9.25 -16.46 -16.73
CA GLN A 185 9.27 -16.06 -18.14
C GLN A 185 9.33 -14.54 -18.30
N ILE A 186 8.46 -13.79 -17.54
CA ILE A 186 8.44 -12.33 -17.55
C ILE A 186 9.80 -11.77 -17.12
N LYS A 187 10.39 -12.29 -16.04
CA LYS A 187 11.70 -11.85 -15.56
C LYS A 187 12.80 -12.09 -16.60
N SER A 188 12.79 -13.23 -17.26
CA SER A 188 13.76 -13.57 -18.32
C SER A 188 13.62 -12.68 -19.55
N ALA A 189 12.39 -12.38 -19.98
CA ALA A 189 12.11 -11.54 -21.14
C ALA A 189 12.33 -10.04 -20.88
N GLY A 190 12.30 -9.62 -19.59
CA GLY A 190 12.23 -8.24 -19.19
C GLY A 190 10.84 -7.63 -19.33
N VAL A 191 10.59 -6.54 -18.60
CA VAL A 191 9.30 -5.85 -18.64
C VAL A 191 9.26 -4.78 -19.72
N LYS A 192 8.14 -4.67 -20.41
CA LYS A 192 7.92 -3.66 -21.45
C LYS A 192 7.50 -2.30 -20.88
N ARG A 193 6.93 -2.29 -19.70
CA ARG A 193 6.47 -1.10 -18.98
C ARG A 193 7.10 -1.07 -17.60
N ARG A 194 7.22 0.13 -17.03
CA ARG A 194 7.72 0.32 -15.67
C ARG A 194 7.00 1.45 -14.97
N GLN A 195 6.63 1.22 -13.73
CA GLN A 195 6.10 2.28 -12.88
C GLN A 195 7.25 3.13 -12.32
N ILE A 196 7.14 4.44 -12.52
CA ILE A 196 8.09 5.43 -12.06
C ILE A 196 7.42 6.49 -11.20
N GLY A 197 8.23 7.25 -10.46
CA GLY A 197 7.83 8.52 -9.86
C GLY A 197 8.05 9.65 -10.87
N VAL A 198 7.14 10.62 -10.88
CA VAL A 198 7.31 11.85 -11.65
C VAL A 198 6.95 13.08 -10.81
N VAL A 199 7.65 14.19 -11.09
CA VAL A 199 7.28 15.53 -10.60
C VAL A 199 6.68 16.28 -11.76
N ILE A 200 5.50 16.87 -11.57
CA ILE A 200 4.76 17.64 -12.59
C ILE A 200 4.92 19.12 -12.28
N ASP A 201 5.30 19.91 -13.27
CA ASP A 201 5.46 21.35 -13.12
C ASP A 201 4.13 22.12 -12.96
N GLY A 202 4.24 23.43 -12.79
CA GLY A 202 3.09 24.35 -12.72
C GLY A 202 2.46 24.49 -11.35
N PRO A 203 1.29 25.15 -11.27
CA PRO A 203 0.64 25.44 -10.00
C PRO A 203 0.20 24.17 -9.27
N PRO A 204 -0.01 24.25 -7.94
CA PRO A 204 -0.52 23.14 -7.15
C PRO A 204 -1.78 22.51 -7.75
N LEU A 205 -1.81 21.19 -7.83
CA LEU A 205 -3.02 20.45 -8.18
C LEU A 205 -4.09 20.68 -7.10
N ALA A 206 -5.26 21.14 -7.49
CA ALA A 206 -6.35 21.43 -6.54
C ALA A 206 -6.91 20.17 -5.88
N GLN A 207 -6.83 19.02 -6.57
CA GLN A 207 -7.29 17.72 -6.08
C GLN A 207 -6.53 16.59 -6.78
N PRO A 208 -6.51 15.38 -6.21
CA PRO A 208 -5.97 14.20 -6.88
C PRO A 208 -6.63 13.96 -8.23
N ASN A 209 -5.91 13.31 -9.15
CA ASN A 209 -6.51 12.91 -10.43
C ASN A 209 -7.61 11.86 -10.21
N THR A 210 -8.70 11.99 -10.96
CA THR A 210 -9.82 11.04 -10.97
C THR A 210 -9.84 10.15 -12.21
N ARG A 211 -8.92 10.38 -13.14
CA ARG A 211 -8.71 9.61 -14.36
C ARG A 211 -7.21 9.58 -14.69
N PHE A 212 -6.79 8.62 -15.46
CA PHE A 212 -5.42 8.57 -15.96
C PHE A 212 -5.14 9.76 -16.90
N TRP A 213 -3.92 10.32 -16.79
CA TRP A 213 -3.48 11.36 -17.68
C TRP A 213 -2.44 10.80 -18.65
N PRO A 214 -2.64 10.93 -19.98
CA PRO A 214 -1.66 10.48 -20.97
C PRO A 214 -0.31 11.15 -20.77
N LEU A 215 0.75 10.37 -20.98
CA LEU A 215 2.14 10.84 -21.08
C LEU A 215 2.64 10.66 -22.50
N SER A 216 3.34 11.65 -23.02
CA SER A 216 3.93 11.61 -24.36
C SER A 216 5.33 12.23 -24.40
N ILE A 217 6.12 11.81 -25.40
CA ILE A 217 7.39 12.40 -25.80
C ILE A 217 7.28 12.72 -27.29
N ALA A 218 7.56 13.96 -27.67
CA ALA A 218 7.44 14.43 -29.06
C ALA A 218 6.10 14.04 -29.73
N GLY A 219 5.00 14.09 -28.97
CA GLY A 219 3.65 13.75 -29.45
C GLY A 219 3.34 12.24 -29.49
N GLN A 220 4.30 11.37 -29.26
CA GLN A 220 4.09 9.91 -29.18
C GLN A 220 3.66 9.53 -27.75
N SER A 221 2.53 8.82 -27.62
CA SER A 221 2.08 8.29 -26.34
C SER A 221 3.03 7.19 -25.86
N ILE A 222 3.54 7.34 -24.62
CA ILE A 222 4.49 6.39 -24.01
C ILE A 222 4.03 5.86 -22.65
N GLY A 223 2.85 6.25 -22.19
CA GLY A 223 2.33 5.79 -20.90
C GLY A 223 1.26 6.71 -20.32
N LYS A 224 1.08 6.60 -19.02
CA LYS A 224 0.06 7.37 -18.31
C LYS A 224 0.46 7.64 -16.86
N VAL A 225 0.05 8.77 -16.34
CA VAL A 225 -0.01 9.05 -14.90
C VAL A 225 -1.17 8.26 -14.31
N THR A 226 -0.90 7.48 -13.29
CA THR A 226 -1.89 6.63 -12.61
C THR A 226 -2.45 7.31 -11.37
N SER A 227 -1.59 7.97 -10.59
CA SER A 227 -1.96 8.67 -9.37
C SER A 227 -1.17 9.97 -9.26
N ALA A 228 -1.85 11.10 -9.06
CA ALA A 228 -1.22 12.41 -8.96
C ALA A 228 -1.84 13.25 -7.84
N VAL A 229 -1.00 14.05 -7.16
CA VAL A 229 -1.43 14.92 -6.07
C VAL A 229 -0.42 16.06 -5.86
N TYR A 230 -0.88 17.18 -5.32
CA TYR A 230 0.03 18.17 -4.74
C TYR A 230 0.42 17.73 -3.33
N SER A 231 1.72 17.67 -3.04
CA SER A 231 2.25 17.43 -1.71
C SER A 231 2.59 18.78 -1.04
N PRO A 232 1.85 19.19 0.00
CA PRO A 232 2.19 20.40 0.75
C PRO A 232 3.54 20.30 1.48
N ARG A 233 3.92 19.09 1.91
CA ARG A 233 5.20 18.79 2.57
C ARG A 233 6.37 19.03 1.62
N LEU A 234 6.28 18.50 0.40
CA LEU A 234 7.33 18.62 -0.61
C LEU A 234 7.21 19.90 -1.44
N LYS A 235 6.07 20.60 -1.35
CA LYS A 235 5.71 21.76 -2.19
C LYS A 235 5.83 21.44 -3.70
N LYS A 236 5.41 20.24 -4.10
CA LYS A 236 5.49 19.72 -5.47
C LYS A 236 4.22 18.97 -5.84
N ASN A 237 3.90 18.99 -7.13
CA ASN A 237 2.98 18.02 -7.69
C ASN A 237 3.76 16.73 -7.94
N ILE A 238 3.40 15.66 -7.25
CA ILE A 238 4.03 14.35 -7.35
C ILE A 238 3.04 13.35 -7.94
N ALA A 239 3.55 12.40 -8.70
CA ALA A 239 2.69 11.40 -9.30
C ALA A 239 3.42 10.05 -9.49
N LEU A 240 2.62 8.98 -9.51
CA LEU A 240 3.03 7.67 -9.99
C LEU A 240 2.59 7.55 -11.45
N ALA A 241 3.44 6.99 -12.28
CA ALA A 241 3.19 6.83 -13.71
C ALA A 241 3.66 5.46 -14.21
N MET A 242 2.90 4.85 -15.11
CA MET A 242 3.29 3.65 -15.84
C MET A 242 3.74 4.09 -17.23
N VAL A 243 4.99 3.82 -17.59
CA VAL A 243 5.59 4.22 -18.87
C VAL A 243 6.27 3.05 -19.55
N ASP A 244 6.51 3.15 -20.86
CA ASP A 244 7.36 2.21 -21.58
C ASP A 244 8.74 2.15 -20.96
N SER A 245 9.30 0.96 -20.76
CA SER A 245 10.58 0.75 -20.06
C SER A 245 11.74 1.52 -20.69
N ALA A 246 11.70 1.75 -22.00
CA ALA A 246 12.71 2.54 -22.72
C ALA A 246 12.78 4.02 -22.27
N HIS A 247 11.71 4.52 -21.66
CA HIS A 247 11.59 5.92 -21.20
C HIS A 247 11.55 6.05 -19.68
N ALA A 248 11.85 5.00 -18.93
CA ALA A 248 11.77 4.98 -17.47
C ALA A 248 13.01 5.55 -16.75
N ALA A 249 14.01 6.05 -17.48
CA ALA A 249 15.23 6.59 -16.88
C ALA A 249 14.95 7.88 -16.08
N LEU A 250 15.64 8.05 -14.96
CA LEU A 250 15.55 9.28 -14.16
C LEU A 250 15.97 10.50 -15.01
N GLY A 251 15.25 11.62 -14.82
CA GLY A 251 15.46 12.84 -15.58
C GLY A 251 14.77 12.87 -16.95
N THR A 252 14.13 11.79 -17.40
CA THR A 252 13.35 11.82 -18.63
C THR A 252 12.18 12.80 -18.49
N GLU A 253 12.03 13.68 -19.49
CA GLU A 253 10.96 14.65 -19.57
C GLU A 253 9.79 14.13 -20.41
N PHE A 254 8.57 14.43 -19.95
CA PHE A 254 7.30 14.04 -20.57
C PHE A 254 6.38 15.24 -20.70
N SER A 255 5.57 15.25 -21.75
CA SER A 255 4.36 16.05 -21.77
C SER A 255 3.24 15.24 -21.11
N VAL A 256 2.54 15.83 -20.14
CA VAL A 256 1.39 15.23 -19.45
C VAL A 256 0.13 16.03 -19.75
N SER A 257 -0.90 15.35 -20.26
CA SER A 257 -2.21 15.99 -20.52
C SER A 257 -3.07 15.93 -19.25
N ALA A 258 -2.80 16.85 -18.33
CA ALA A 258 -3.52 16.96 -17.06
C ALA A 258 -4.91 17.60 -17.23
N ALA A 259 -5.77 17.45 -16.21
CA ALA A 259 -7.13 18.03 -16.26
C ALA A 259 -7.14 19.57 -16.42
N GLN A 260 -6.07 20.25 -16.01
CA GLN A 260 -5.94 21.71 -16.05
C GLN A 260 -5.06 22.20 -17.22
N GLY A 261 -4.86 21.36 -18.23
CA GLY A 261 -4.02 21.63 -19.41
C GLY A 261 -2.72 20.85 -19.42
N ASP A 262 -1.99 20.95 -20.51
CA ASP A 262 -0.73 20.24 -20.69
C ASP A 262 0.36 20.84 -19.79
N ARG A 263 1.19 19.98 -19.24
CA ARG A 263 2.29 20.30 -18.34
C ARG A 263 3.52 19.46 -18.68
N ILE A 264 4.66 19.85 -18.15
CA ILE A 264 5.86 19.02 -18.18
C ILE A 264 5.96 18.19 -16.92
N ALA A 265 6.35 16.94 -17.07
CA ALA A 265 6.67 16.04 -15.97
C ALA A 265 8.08 15.48 -16.14
N VAL A 266 8.77 15.26 -15.04
CA VAL A 266 10.15 14.72 -15.04
C VAL A 266 10.19 13.46 -14.21
N ALA A 267 10.80 12.38 -14.72
CA ALA A 267 11.03 11.14 -13.99
C ALA A 267 11.96 11.37 -12.81
N VAL A 268 11.54 10.93 -11.63
CA VAL A 268 12.30 11.03 -10.37
C VAL A 268 12.26 9.71 -9.60
N GLU A 269 13.13 9.59 -8.62
CA GLU A 269 13.09 8.44 -7.70
C GLU A 269 11.80 8.41 -6.86
N LYS A 270 11.36 7.22 -6.55
CA LYS A 270 10.31 6.96 -5.56
C LYS A 270 10.81 5.95 -4.51
N PRO A 271 10.39 6.05 -3.25
CA PRO A 271 9.44 7.01 -2.66
C PRO A 271 9.93 8.46 -2.73
N PHE A 272 8.99 9.41 -2.84
CA PHE A 272 9.30 10.85 -2.86
C PHE A 272 9.71 11.39 -1.47
N TYR A 273 9.28 10.70 -0.42
CA TYR A 273 9.53 11.04 0.97
C TYR A 273 9.85 9.78 1.77
N ASP A 274 10.80 9.89 2.70
CA ASP A 274 11.27 8.81 3.58
C ASP A 274 11.54 7.47 2.84
N PRO A 275 12.47 7.44 1.88
CA PRO A 275 12.75 6.25 1.06
C PRO A 275 13.22 5.04 1.88
N LYS A 276 13.78 5.26 3.07
CA LYS A 276 14.22 4.20 3.99
C LYS A 276 13.12 3.73 4.95
N LYS A 277 11.92 4.35 4.93
CA LYS A 277 10.79 4.05 5.82
C LYS A 277 11.14 4.23 7.30
N LEU A 278 11.99 5.20 7.63
CA LEU A 278 12.44 5.45 9.00
C LEU A 278 11.28 5.93 9.89
N ILE A 279 10.39 6.77 9.36
CA ILE A 279 9.21 7.25 10.08
C ILE A 279 8.29 6.09 10.45
N ALA A 280 7.91 5.27 9.47
CA ALA A 280 7.03 4.13 9.71
C ALA A 280 7.65 3.10 10.66
N LYS A 281 8.95 2.91 10.62
CA LYS A 281 9.71 2.05 11.54
C LYS A 281 9.95 2.66 12.91
N ASN A 282 9.76 3.97 13.06
CA ASN A 282 10.14 4.74 14.25
C ASN A 282 11.65 4.68 14.54
N GLU A 283 12.44 4.74 13.49
CA GLU A 283 13.89 4.77 13.53
C GLU A 283 14.37 6.20 13.29
N THR A 284 15.43 6.64 13.99
CA THR A 284 16.10 7.90 13.68
C THR A 284 17.03 7.72 12.49
N ALA A 285 17.13 8.74 11.63
CA ALA A 285 18.18 8.76 10.61
C ALA A 285 19.55 8.73 11.30
N ALA A 286 20.34 7.71 11.04
CA ALA A 286 21.72 7.62 11.49
C ALA A 286 22.61 8.57 10.67
#